data_9a0b0580a4aed465f0d852394b6dca9a
#
_entry.id   9a0b0580a4aed465f0d852394b6dca9a
#
_cell.length_a   1.000
_cell.length_b   1.000
_cell.length_c   1.000
_cell.angle_alpha   90.00
_cell.angle_beta   90.00
_cell.angle_gamma   90.00
#
_symmetry.space_group_name_H-M   'P 1'
#
loop_
_entity.id
_entity.type
_entity.pdbx_description
1 polymer ?
#
loop_
_entity_poly.entity_id
_entity_poly.type
_entity_poly.pdbx_seq_one_letter_code
_entity_poly.pdbx_strand_id
1 'polypeptide(L)'
;LQLFVKSHLLSRETTQLNTGVNLVTSTAEIFRQNYGDMDAIADLLPELQQQKSVDFYSAYYNEDGVPCTKADAAYKLTLTPDYTEDMALATIKISLAEDNHSIYELPVQIHVPHTY
;
A
#
# COMPACT_ATOMS: atom_id res chain seq x y z
N LEU A 1 -22.33 -26.35 10.70
CA LEU A 1 -22.07 -26.58 9.26
C LEU A 1 -22.01 -25.27 8.49
N GLN A 2 -23.00 -24.39 8.73
CA GLN A 2 -22.99 -23.07 8.12
C GLN A 2 -21.79 -22.28 8.58
N LEU A 3 -21.44 -22.38 9.85
CA LEU A 3 -20.25 -21.74 10.40
C LEU A 3 -19.00 -22.25 9.70
N PHE A 4 -18.95 -23.54 9.44
CA PHE A 4 -17.82 -24.16 8.78
C PHE A 4 -17.66 -23.63 7.34
N VAL A 5 -18.76 -23.55 6.60
CA VAL A 5 -18.76 -23.01 5.24
C VAL A 5 -18.37 -21.53 5.26
N LYS A 6 -18.94 -20.77 6.17
CA LYS A 6 -18.57 -19.35 6.33
C LYS A 6 -17.10 -19.20 6.70
N SER A 7 -16.60 -20.06 7.57
CA SER A 7 -15.19 -20.02 7.95
C SER A 7 -14.29 -20.23 6.74
N HIS A 8 -14.66 -21.12 5.86
CA HIS A 8 -13.89 -21.38 4.65
C HIS A 8 -13.86 -20.16 3.73
N LEU A 9 -15.01 -19.53 3.52
CA LEU A 9 -15.10 -18.30 2.71
C LEU A 9 -14.39 -17.14 3.38
N LEU A 10 -14.59 -16.99 4.68
CA LEU A 10 -13.92 -15.95 5.46
C LEU A 10 -12.41 -16.14 5.46
N SER A 11 -11.95 -17.40 5.49
CA SER A 11 -10.53 -17.68 5.42
C SER A 11 -9.91 -17.15 4.14
N ARG A 12 -10.61 -17.31 3.01
CA ARG A 12 -10.14 -16.77 1.75
C ARG A 12 -10.10 -15.25 1.76
N GLU A 13 -11.19 -14.62 2.23
CA GLU A 13 -11.25 -13.18 2.36
C GLU A 13 -10.22 -12.67 3.37
N THR A 14 -10.06 -13.40 4.47
CA THR A 14 -9.08 -13.06 5.50
C THR A 14 -7.66 -13.11 4.94
N THR A 15 -7.35 -14.09 4.09
CA THR A 15 -6.04 -14.18 3.46
C THR A 15 -5.77 -12.96 2.58
N GLN A 16 -6.75 -12.55 1.77
CA GLN A 16 -6.64 -11.35 0.95
C GLN A 16 -6.46 -10.10 1.82
N LEU A 17 -7.25 -9.99 2.87
CA LEU A 17 -7.18 -8.85 3.78
C LEU A 17 -5.83 -8.83 4.48
N ASN A 18 -5.35 -9.98 4.98
CA ASN A 18 -4.06 -10.07 5.65
C ASN A 18 -2.92 -9.69 4.72
N THR A 19 -2.94 -10.19 3.49
CA THR A 19 -1.93 -9.82 2.49
C THR A 19 -1.96 -8.32 2.23
N GLY A 20 -3.16 -7.77 2.01
CA GLY A 20 -3.32 -6.34 1.76
C GLY A 20 -2.87 -5.48 2.93
N VAL A 21 -3.28 -5.84 4.14
CA VAL A 21 -2.89 -5.11 5.35
C VAL A 21 -1.38 -5.17 5.55
N ASN A 22 -0.76 -6.32 5.33
CA ASN A 22 0.69 -6.46 5.47
C ASN A 22 1.43 -5.60 4.46
N LEU A 23 0.98 -5.56 3.22
CA LEU A 23 1.60 -4.72 2.19
C LEU A 23 1.48 -3.23 2.54
N VAL A 24 0.30 -2.81 2.97
CA VAL A 24 0.06 -1.42 3.35
C VAL A 24 0.87 -1.05 4.59
N THR A 25 0.87 -1.92 5.60
CA THR A 25 1.59 -1.67 6.86
C THR A 25 3.08 -1.58 6.64
N SER A 26 3.64 -2.46 5.82
CA SER A 26 5.06 -2.44 5.49
C SER A 26 5.43 -1.16 4.75
N THR A 27 4.60 -0.75 3.79
CA THR A 27 4.81 0.49 3.06
C THR A 27 4.72 1.69 3.99
N ALA A 28 3.75 1.69 4.90
CA ALA A 28 3.58 2.75 5.89
C ALA A 28 4.79 2.88 6.81
N GLU A 29 5.36 1.76 7.24
CA GLU A 29 6.57 1.78 8.07
C GLU A 29 7.76 2.38 7.33
N ILE A 30 7.94 2.00 6.08
CA ILE A 30 9.01 2.55 5.25
C ILE A 30 8.81 4.05 5.06
N PHE A 31 7.57 4.49 4.84
CA PHE A 31 7.24 5.90 4.72
C PHE A 31 7.63 6.65 6.00
N ARG A 32 7.25 6.13 7.17
CA ARG A 32 7.57 6.78 8.45
C ARG A 32 9.06 6.77 8.75
N GLN A 33 9.73 5.66 8.50
CA GLN A 33 11.18 5.54 8.76
C GLN A 33 12.00 6.50 7.92
N ASN A 34 11.47 6.91 6.76
CA ASN A 34 12.14 7.83 5.86
C ASN A 34 11.52 9.24 5.88
N TYR A 35 10.72 9.53 6.87
CA TYR A 35 10.08 10.84 7.09
C TYR A 35 9.35 11.34 5.84
N GLY A 36 8.76 10.42 5.08
CA GLY A 36 8.01 10.77 3.89
C GLY A 36 8.85 11.18 2.69
N ASP A 37 10.16 10.90 2.72
CA ASP A 37 11.05 11.19 1.59
C ASP A 37 10.83 10.16 0.49
N MET A 38 10.06 10.53 -0.54
CA MET A 38 9.68 9.60 -1.60
C MET A 38 10.85 9.16 -2.45
N ASP A 39 11.91 9.95 -2.56
CA ASP A 39 13.11 9.54 -3.28
C ASP A 39 13.79 8.35 -2.58
N ALA A 40 13.93 8.44 -1.26
CA ALA A 40 14.48 7.34 -0.47
C ALA A 40 13.56 6.12 -0.48
N ILE A 41 12.26 6.36 -0.40
CA ILE A 41 11.26 5.29 -0.40
C ILE A 41 11.26 4.55 -1.73
N ALA A 42 11.36 5.26 -2.84
CA ALA A 42 11.41 4.66 -4.17
C ALA A 42 12.66 3.79 -4.35
N ASP A 43 13.78 4.17 -3.73
CA ASP A 43 14.98 3.35 -3.74
C ASP A 43 14.82 2.05 -2.96
N LEU A 44 14.06 2.09 -1.86
CA LEU A 44 13.80 0.92 -1.03
C LEU A 44 12.70 0.03 -1.61
N LEU A 45 11.77 0.61 -2.35
CA LEU A 45 10.65 -0.08 -2.97
C LEU A 45 10.65 0.18 -4.48
N PRO A 46 11.51 -0.51 -5.23
CA PRO A 46 11.63 -0.27 -6.67
C PRO A 46 10.35 -0.56 -7.45
N GLU A 47 9.45 -1.37 -6.91
CA GLU A 47 8.15 -1.63 -7.52
C GLU A 47 7.20 -0.44 -7.45
N LEU A 48 7.45 0.51 -6.56
CA LEU A 48 6.60 1.67 -6.37
C LEU A 48 6.98 2.75 -7.38
N GLN A 49 6.11 2.99 -8.34
CA GLN A 49 6.37 3.90 -9.46
C GLN A 49 5.44 5.09 -9.45
N GLN A 50 6.00 6.27 -9.65
CA GLN A 50 5.23 7.49 -9.74
C GLN A 50 4.43 7.54 -11.05
N GLN A 51 3.16 7.89 -10.93
CA GLN A 51 2.30 8.07 -12.10
C GLN A 51 2.50 9.47 -12.67
N LYS A 52 2.77 9.57 -13.97
CA LYS A 52 3.19 10.81 -14.61
C LYS A 52 2.15 11.91 -14.59
N SER A 53 0.88 11.56 -14.63
CA SER A 53 -0.19 12.56 -14.77
C SER A 53 -0.88 12.90 -13.44
N VAL A 54 -0.47 12.26 -12.34
CA VAL A 54 -1.10 12.45 -11.03
C VAL A 54 -0.03 12.34 -9.95
N ASP A 55 -0.33 12.90 -8.78
CA ASP A 55 0.63 12.98 -7.69
C ASP A 55 0.52 11.77 -6.77
N PHE A 56 0.55 10.58 -7.34
CA PHE A 56 0.55 9.37 -6.53
C PHE A 56 1.51 8.32 -7.12
N TYR A 57 1.83 7.34 -6.29
CA TYR A 57 2.69 6.22 -6.64
C TYR A 57 1.86 4.95 -6.64
N SER A 58 2.21 3.99 -7.48
CA SER A 58 1.50 2.71 -7.52
C SER A 58 2.49 1.57 -7.65
N ALA A 59 2.07 0.42 -7.13
CA ALA A 59 2.82 -0.83 -7.20
C ALA A 59 1.84 -1.98 -7.40
N TYR A 60 2.33 -3.04 -8.02
CA TYR A 60 1.53 -4.23 -8.30
C TYR A 60 2.14 -5.44 -7.63
N TYR A 61 1.29 -6.28 -7.06
CA TYR A 61 1.70 -7.47 -6.32
C TYR A 61 0.85 -8.66 -6.75
N ASN A 62 1.48 -9.85 -6.78
CA ASN A 62 0.74 -11.06 -7.07
C ASN A 62 0.00 -11.58 -5.83
N GLU A 63 -0.63 -12.75 -5.94
CA GLU A 63 -1.41 -13.33 -4.84
C GLU A 63 -0.58 -13.57 -3.58
N ASP A 64 0.71 -13.80 -3.73
CA ASP A 64 1.61 -14.04 -2.60
C ASP A 64 2.19 -12.74 -2.02
N GLY A 65 1.80 -11.60 -2.55
CA GLY A 65 2.31 -10.31 -2.08
C GLY A 65 3.70 -9.99 -2.61
N VAL A 66 4.11 -10.62 -3.71
CA VAL A 66 5.41 -10.38 -4.33
C VAL A 66 5.23 -9.38 -5.46
N PRO A 67 6.14 -8.39 -5.59
CA PRO A 67 6.04 -7.42 -6.69
C PRO A 67 6.03 -8.11 -8.05
N CYS A 68 5.17 -7.63 -8.94
CA CYS A 68 5.01 -8.21 -10.27
C CYS A 68 4.58 -7.14 -11.27
N THR A 69 4.38 -7.55 -12.51
CA THR A 69 3.87 -6.66 -13.54
C THR A 69 2.36 -6.45 -13.39
N LYS A 70 1.85 -5.41 -14.00
CA LYS A 70 0.41 -5.13 -13.99
C LYS A 70 -0.40 -6.30 -14.54
N ALA A 71 0.12 -6.98 -15.56
CA ALA A 71 -0.59 -8.09 -16.19
C ALA A 71 -0.77 -9.29 -15.26
N ASP A 72 0.19 -9.49 -14.33
CA ASP A 72 0.18 -10.63 -13.41
C ASP A 72 -0.35 -10.26 -12.03
N ALA A 73 -0.81 -9.03 -11.84
CA ALA A 73 -1.15 -8.52 -10.53
C ALA A 73 -2.47 -9.05 -10.01
N ALA A 74 -2.48 -9.43 -8.75
CA ALA A 74 -3.70 -9.66 -7.97
C ALA A 74 -4.08 -8.42 -7.17
N TYR A 75 -3.10 -7.62 -6.78
CA TYR A 75 -3.30 -6.42 -5.95
C TYR A 75 -2.63 -5.21 -6.57
N LYS A 76 -3.27 -4.06 -6.37
CA LYS A 76 -2.70 -2.77 -6.71
C LYS A 76 -2.63 -1.92 -5.45
N LEU A 77 -1.43 -1.45 -5.13
CA LEU A 77 -1.21 -0.55 -4.01
C LEU A 77 -0.98 0.85 -4.55
N THR A 78 -1.64 1.84 -3.95
CA THR A 78 -1.40 3.25 -4.28
C THR A 78 -0.99 3.99 -3.03
N LEU A 79 -0.04 4.91 -3.18
CA LEU A 79 0.42 5.79 -2.13
C LEU A 79 0.29 7.22 -2.64
N THR A 80 -0.55 8.00 -1.97
CA THR A 80 -0.77 9.40 -2.33
C THR A 80 -0.16 10.26 -1.23
N PRO A 81 1.02 10.85 -1.46
CA PRO A 81 1.65 11.69 -0.44
C PRO A 81 1.02 13.07 -0.39
N ASP A 82 1.06 13.67 0.78
CA ASP A 82 0.66 15.04 1.00
C ASP A 82 1.57 15.63 2.09
N TYR A 83 2.00 16.86 1.90
CA TYR A 83 2.97 17.46 2.81
C TYR A 83 2.43 18.77 3.37
N THR A 84 2.63 18.97 4.67
CA THR A 84 2.42 20.25 5.31
C THR A 84 3.76 20.76 5.81
N GLU A 85 3.78 21.93 6.46
CA GLU A 85 5.02 22.50 6.98
C GLU A 85 5.78 21.57 7.91
N ASP A 86 5.04 20.85 8.76
CA ASP A 86 5.61 20.05 9.83
C ASP A 86 5.45 18.55 9.63
N MET A 87 4.64 18.15 8.67
CA MET A 87 4.21 16.75 8.57
C MET A 87 4.30 16.23 7.17
N ALA A 88 4.71 14.98 7.08
CA ALA A 88 4.56 14.20 5.87
C ALA A 88 3.36 13.27 6.07
N LEU A 89 2.43 13.32 5.14
CA LEU A 89 1.23 12.50 5.19
C LEU A 89 1.16 11.65 3.94
N ALA A 90 0.50 10.52 4.04
CA ALA A 90 0.19 9.71 2.87
C ALA A 90 -1.06 8.91 3.12
N THR A 91 -1.80 8.65 2.06
CA THR A 91 -2.88 7.67 2.09
C THR A 91 -2.42 6.47 1.28
N ILE A 92 -2.36 5.33 1.92
CA ILE A 92 -1.93 4.09 1.29
C ILE A 92 -3.15 3.19 1.15
N LYS A 93 -3.44 2.79 -0.07
CA LYS A 93 -4.63 2.00 -0.36
C LYS A 93 -4.24 0.76 -1.13
N ILE A 94 -4.82 -0.38 -0.76
CA ILE A 94 -4.66 -1.62 -1.49
C ILE A 94 -6.02 -2.04 -2.03
N SER A 95 -6.04 -2.45 -3.29
CA SER A 95 -7.25 -2.91 -3.94
C SER A 95 -6.95 -4.12 -4.80
N LEU A 96 -7.99 -4.84 -5.17
CA LEU A 96 -7.85 -5.92 -6.14
C LEU A 96 -7.54 -5.31 -7.51
N ALA A 97 -6.57 -5.87 -8.20
CA ALA A 97 -6.16 -5.34 -9.50
C ALA A 97 -7.23 -5.54 -10.56
N GLU A 98 -8.05 -6.58 -10.40
CA GLU A 98 -9.05 -6.99 -11.38
C GLU A 98 -10.18 -5.96 -11.53
N ASP A 99 -10.73 -5.49 -10.42
CA ASP A 99 -11.92 -4.63 -10.43
C ASP A 99 -11.76 -3.37 -9.60
N ASN A 100 -10.57 -3.10 -9.10
CA ASN A 100 -10.25 -1.96 -8.24
C ASN A 100 -11.04 -1.95 -6.93
N HIS A 101 -11.55 -3.11 -6.50
CA HIS A 101 -12.26 -3.22 -5.23
C HIS A 101 -11.31 -2.96 -4.08
N SER A 102 -11.63 -1.95 -3.27
CA SER A 102 -10.78 -1.54 -2.15
C SER A 102 -10.81 -2.60 -1.04
N ILE A 103 -9.62 -3.06 -0.63
CA ILE A 103 -9.48 -4.02 0.46
C ILE A 103 -9.19 -3.30 1.77
N TYR A 104 -8.29 -2.31 1.73
CA TYR A 104 -7.83 -1.64 2.94
C TYR A 104 -7.24 -0.29 2.57
N GLU A 105 -7.42 0.68 3.46
CA GLU A 105 -6.87 2.01 3.28
C GLU A 105 -6.35 2.50 4.62
N LEU A 106 -5.13 3.03 4.63
CA LEU A 106 -4.49 3.49 5.84
C LEU A 106 -3.93 4.89 5.64
N PRO A 107 -4.42 5.88 6.38
CA PRO A 107 -3.76 7.18 6.41
C PRO A 107 -2.53 7.10 7.31
N VAL A 108 -1.44 7.69 6.86
CA VAL A 108 -0.17 7.68 7.57
C VAL A 108 0.28 9.12 7.74
N GLN A 109 0.83 9.43 8.91
CA GLN A 109 1.43 10.73 9.12
C GLN A 109 2.66 10.59 10.00
N ILE A 110 3.63 11.45 9.74
CA ILE A 110 4.83 11.54 10.56
C ILE A 110 5.27 12.99 10.65
N HIS A 111 5.69 13.39 11.83
CA HIS A 111 6.24 14.70 12.07
C HIS A 111 7.63 14.76 11.46
N VAL A 112 7.86 15.75 10.60
CA VAL A 112 9.16 15.91 9.94
C VAL A 112 10.00 16.85 10.80
N PRO A 113 11.17 16.40 11.28
CA PRO A 113 12.00 17.27 12.09
C PRO A 113 12.57 18.40 11.25
N HIS A 114 12.55 19.60 11.82
CA HIS A 114 13.19 20.75 11.19
C HIS A 114 14.70 20.68 11.45
N THR A 115 15.46 20.82 10.39
CA THR A 115 16.93 20.94 10.50
C THR A 115 17.31 22.39 10.31
N TYR A 116 18.09 22.88 11.24
CA TYR A 116 18.54 24.27 11.23
C TYR A 116 20.00 24.34 10.90
#